data_a9f2e02d2a33bd91739e934d04aec6c9
#
_entry.id   a9f2e02d2a33bd91739e934d04aec6c9
#
_cell.length_a   1.000
_cell.length_b   1.000
_cell.length_c   1.000
_cell.angle_alpha   90.00
_cell.angle_beta   90.00
_cell.angle_gamma   90.00
#
_symmetry.space_group_name_H-M   'P 1'
#
loop_
_entity.id
_entity.type
_entity.pdbx_description
1 polymer ?
#
loop_
_entity_poly.entity_id
_entity_poly.type
_entity_poly.pdbx_seq_one_letter_code
_entity_poly.pdbx_strand_id
1 'polypeptide(L)'
;VMDILVTCGCKKIIAVGSCGVLKEIQENAFLVPTKALRAEGTSYHYLPASRYIELDKEPISVIEVTFKKDGLPFETCTTWSTDGFFRETKDMVEYRLQEGCSVVEMECSALAACCRKRGAQFGQFLFTADSLANVHEYDERDFGKDSHEKALLLGLEIVKNFT
;
A
#
# COMPACT_ATOMS: atom_id res chain seq x y z
N VAL A 1 2.30 -10.84 -12.46
CA VAL A 1 1.55 -9.80 -13.18
C VAL A 1 2.43 -8.58 -13.46
N MET A 2 3.07 -7.95 -12.46
CA MET A 2 3.87 -6.72 -12.61
C MET A 2 4.99 -6.85 -13.66
N ASP A 3 5.78 -7.91 -13.62
CA ASP A 3 6.82 -8.20 -14.62
C ASP A 3 6.28 -8.22 -16.06
N ILE A 4 5.09 -8.79 -16.26
CA ILE A 4 4.42 -8.85 -17.56
C ILE A 4 4.04 -7.45 -18.03
N LEU A 5 3.40 -6.65 -17.17
CA LEU A 5 3.00 -5.28 -17.50
C LEU A 5 4.19 -4.43 -17.95
N VAL A 6 5.29 -4.47 -17.19
CA VAL A 6 6.51 -3.72 -17.53
C VAL A 6 7.14 -4.23 -18.82
N THR A 7 7.14 -5.54 -19.04
CA THR A 7 7.64 -6.14 -20.31
C THR A 7 6.78 -5.70 -21.50
N CYS A 8 5.47 -5.52 -21.30
CA CYS A 8 4.56 -4.96 -22.32
C CYS A 8 4.69 -3.44 -22.51
N GLY A 9 5.61 -2.80 -21.82
CA GLY A 9 5.92 -1.37 -21.99
C GLY A 9 5.36 -0.43 -20.96
N CYS A 10 4.65 -0.91 -19.91
CA CYS A 10 4.17 -0.06 -18.84
C CYS A 10 5.35 0.53 -18.05
N LYS A 11 5.43 1.86 -17.96
CA LYS A 11 6.50 2.58 -17.27
C LYS A 11 6.02 3.33 -16.03
N LYS A 12 4.73 3.56 -15.91
CA LYS A 12 4.09 4.29 -14.82
C LYS A 12 2.94 3.45 -14.31
N ILE A 13 2.97 3.07 -13.03
CA ILE A 13 2.05 2.09 -12.44
C ILE A 13 1.51 2.63 -11.13
N ILE A 14 0.20 2.61 -11.00
CA ILE A 14 -0.52 2.90 -9.76
C ILE A 14 -1.24 1.63 -9.30
N ALA A 15 -0.95 1.19 -8.10
CA ALA A 15 -1.69 0.12 -7.45
C ALA A 15 -2.75 0.70 -6.50
N VAL A 16 -3.84 -0.02 -6.38
CA VAL A 16 -4.95 0.29 -5.47
C VAL A 16 -5.30 -0.99 -4.72
N GLY A 17 -5.46 -0.89 -3.41
CA GLY A 17 -5.79 -2.05 -2.60
C GLY A 17 -6.41 -1.67 -1.25
N SER A 18 -6.92 -2.67 -0.56
CA SER A 18 -7.32 -2.56 0.84
C SER A 18 -6.14 -2.81 1.77
N CYS A 19 -6.27 -2.39 3.03
CA CYS A 19 -5.29 -2.69 4.07
C CYS A 19 -5.97 -2.87 5.42
N GLY A 20 -5.39 -3.74 6.25
CA GLY A 20 -5.72 -3.83 7.67
C GLY A 20 -5.02 -2.69 8.44
N VAL A 21 -5.70 -2.11 9.43
CA VAL A 21 -5.10 -1.05 10.27
C VAL A 21 -4.49 -1.64 11.53
N LEU A 22 -3.28 -1.18 11.88
CA LEU A 22 -2.56 -1.61 13.10
C LEU A 22 -2.82 -0.69 14.29
N LYS A 23 -3.42 0.47 14.06
CA LYS A 23 -3.82 1.47 15.07
C LYS A 23 -5.19 2.02 14.73
N GLU A 24 -5.77 2.80 15.63
CA GLU A 24 -7.07 3.42 15.40
C GLU A 24 -7.06 4.32 14.16
N ILE A 25 -7.66 3.84 13.09
CA ILE A 25 -7.94 4.56 11.85
C ILE A 25 -9.35 4.17 11.41
N GLN A 26 -10.14 5.16 11.00
CA GLN A 26 -11.51 4.94 10.55
C GLN A 26 -11.52 4.02 9.32
N GLU A 27 -12.55 3.17 9.19
CA GLU A 27 -12.81 2.38 7.99
C GLU A 27 -13.08 3.29 6.78
N ASN A 28 -12.74 2.81 5.59
CA ASN A 28 -12.90 3.56 4.33
C ASN A 28 -12.06 4.85 4.25
N ALA A 29 -11.05 5.02 5.11
CA ALA A 29 -10.07 6.10 5.00
C ALA A 29 -9.05 5.81 3.90
N PHE A 30 -8.62 6.84 3.15
CA PHE A 30 -7.58 6.71 2.14
C PHE A 30 -6.20 6.98 2.72
N LEU A 31 -5.24 6.12 2.37
CA LEU A 31 -3.86 6.21 2.81
C LEU A 31 -2.90 6.13 1.62
N VAL A 32 -1.80 6.87 1.70
CA VAL A 32 -0.76 6.86 0.66
C VAL A 32 0.55 6.37 1.27
N PRO A 33 0.95 5.12 1.00
CA PRO A 33 2.23 4.61 1.46
C PRO A 33 3.39 5.40 0.83
N THR A 34 4.29 5.90 1.67
CA THR A 34 5.55 6.50 1.24
C THR A 34 6.72 5.52 1.38
N LYS A 35 6.51 4.51 2.22
CA LYS A 35 7.50 3.49 2.56
C LYS A 35 6.80 2.16 2.87
N ALA A 36 7.40 1.05 2.47
CA ALA A 36 6.93 -0.29 2.80
C ALA A 36 7.99 -1.09 3.57
N LEU A 37 7.58 -1.73 4.66
CA LEU A 37 8.39 -2.71 5.38
C LEU A 37 8.31 -4.04 4.63
N ARG A 38 9.47 -4.61 4.30
CA ARG A 38 9.61 -5.83 3.51
C ARG A 38 9.60 -7.05 4.42
N ALA A 39 8.43 -7.66 4.58
CA ALA A 39 8.25 -8.90 5.33
C ALA A 39 7.59 -10.01 4.49
N GLU A 40 7.77 -9.93 3.17
CA GLU A 40 7.39 -10.91 2.16
C GLU A 40 8.64 -11.42 1.40
N GLY A 41 8.53 -12.50 0.67
CA GLY A 41 9.67 -13.15 -0.01
C GLY A 41 10.00 -12.55 -1.38
N THR A 42 9.02 -12.01 -2.11
CA THR A 42 9.13 -11.67 -3.54
C THR A 42 10.10 -10.51 -3.80
N SER A 43 10.08 -9.46 -2.99
CA SER A 43 10.92 -8.28 -3.20
C SER A 43 12.42 -8.58 -3.18
N TYR A 44 12.84 -9.63 -2.47
CA TYR A 44 14.24 -10.04 -2.38
C TYR A 44 14.77 -10.71 -3.66
N HIS A 45 13.88 -11.13 -4.58
CA HIS A 45 14.29 -11.58 -5.92
C HIS A 45 14.63 -10.41 -6.87
N TYR A 46 14.19 -9.19 -6.54
CA TYR A 46 14.38 -8.00 -7.39
C TYR A 46 15.45 -7.06 -6.87
N LEU A 47 15.54 -6.87 -5.56
CA LEU A 47 16.46 -5.91 -4.93
C LEU A 47 17.23 -6.57 -3.77
N PRO A 48 18.44 -6.08 -3.47
CA PRO A 48 19.19 -6.52 -2.28
C PRO A 48 18.37 -6.42 -1.00
N ALA A 49 18.74 -7.21 0.00
CA ALA A 49 18.07 -7.22 1.29
C ALA A 49 18.15 -5.84 1.96
N SER A 50 17.00 -5.35 2.40
CA SER A 50 16.86 -4.16 3.23
C SER A 50 15.57 -4.29 4.04
N ARG A 51 15.46 -3.57 5.14
CA ARG A 51 14.26 -3.63 5.98
C ARG A 51 13.06 -2.96 5.33
N TYR A 52 13.31 -1.87 4.62
CA TYR A 52 12.28 -1.06 3.98
C TYR A 52 12.61 -0.81 2.51
N ILE A 53 11.58 -0.42 1.78
CA ILE A 53 11.68 0.18 0.46
C ILE A 53 10.90 1.50 0.47
N GLU A 54 11.55 2.60 0.08
CA GLU A 54 10.89 3.88 -0.16
C GLU A 54 10.16 3.83 -1.50
N LEU A 55 8.95 4.35 -1.59
CA LEU A 55 8.21 4.46 -2.84
C LEU A 55 8.69 5.67 -3.66
N ASP A 56 8.40 5.67 -4.95
CA ASP A 56 8.82 6.72 -5.86
C ASP A 56 8.04 8.02 -5.62
N LYS A 57 8.76 9.14 -5.53
CA LYS A 57 8.17 10.43 -5.15
C LYS A 57 7.18 10.98 -6.18
N GLU A 58 7.44 10.79 -7.47
CA GLU A 58 6.57 11.31 -8.53
C GLU A 58 5.18 10.68 -8.50
N PRO A 59 5.02 9.34 -8.49
CA PRO A 59 3.70 8.72 -8.34
C PRO A 59 2.97 9.14 -7.06
N ILE A 60 3.68 9.20 -5.91
CA ILE A 60 3.11 9.68 -4.65
C ILE A 60 2.55 11.09 -4.82
N SER A 61 3.33 12.00 -5.40
CA SER A 61 2.89 13.39 -5.62
C SER A 61 1.66 13.47 -6.51
N VAL A 62 1.57 12.66 -7.56
CA VAL A 62 0.39 12.63 -8.45
C VAL A 62 -0.85 12.16 -7.69
N ILE A 63 -0.73 11.12 -6.86
CA ILE A 63 -1.82 10.63 -6.00
C ILE A 63 -2.29 11.75 -5.06
N GLU A 64 -1.36 12.37 -4.32
CA GLU A 64 -1.67 13.43 -3.35
C GLU A 64 -2.33 14.66 -4.00
N VAL A 65 -1.82 15.08 -5.15
CA VAL A 65 -2.39 16.21 -5.90
C VAL A 65 -3.83 15.90 -6.36
N THR A 66 -4.07 14.69 -6.86
CA THR A 66 -5.41 14.27 -7.27
C THR A 66 -6.37 14.26 -6.08
N PHE A 67 -5.97 13.67 -4.95
CA PHE A 67 -6.80 13.63 -3.74
C PHE A 67 -7.13 15.04 -3.21
N LYS A 68 -6.13 15.94 -3.17
CA LYS A 68 -6.35 17.35 -2.77
C LYS A 68 -7.30 18.08 -3.69
N LYS A 69 -7.15 17.89 -5.01
CA LYS A 69 -8.04 18.49 -6.03
C LYS A 69 -9.50 18.05 -5.84
N ASP A 70 -9.71 16.78 -5.49
CA ASP A 70 -11.04 16.22 -5.29
C ASP A 70 -11.59 16.44 -3.87
N GLY A 71 -10.83 17.14 -3.01
CA GLY A 71 -11.23 17.40 -1.62
C GLY A 71 -11.29 16.13 -0.77
N LEU A 72 -10.56 15.08 -1.14
CA LEU A 72 -10.53 13.81 -0.43
C LEU A 72 -9.50 13.85 0.70
N PRO A 73 -9.89 13.57 1.95
CA PRO A 73 -8.95 13.43 3.05
C PRO A 73 -8.11 12.17 2.85
N PHE A 74 -6.82 12.28 3.15
CA PHE A 74 -5.89 11.16 3.15
C PHE A 74 -4.75 11.42 4.14
N GLU A 75 -4.07 10.34 4.53
CA GLU A 75 -2.83 10.41 5.31
C GLU A 75 -1.72 9.63 4.60
N THR A 76 -0.48 10.04 4.83
CA THR A 76 0.68 9.23 4.40
C THR A 76 1.01 8.20 5.47
N CYS A 77 1.53 7.04 5.06
CA CYS A 77 1.84 5.97 6.00
C CYS A 77 3.09 5.17 5.62
N THR A 78 3.56 4.37 6.56
CA THR A 78 4.41 3.22 6.30
C THR A 78 3.54 1.97 6.35
N THR A 79 3.52 1.19 5.28
CA THR A 79 2.81 -0.10 5.25
C THR A 79 3.75 -1.25 5.62
N TRP A 80 3.20 -2.29 6.20
CA TRP A 80 3.85 -3.58 6.37
C TRP A 80 3.36 -4.53 5.26
N SER A 81 4.24 -4.89 4.32
CA SER A 81 3.92 -5.92 3.32
C SER A 81 4.29 -7.29 3.87
N THR A 82 3.31 -8.18 3.97
CA THR A 82 3.49 -9.55 4.47
C THR A 82 2.94 -10.58 3.48
N ASP A 83 3.55 -11.77 3.42
CA ASP A 83 3.01 -12.95 2.76
C ASP A 83 2.45 -13.99 3.75
N GLY A 84 2.50 -13.65 5.03
CA GLY A 84 2.09 -14.49 6.13
C GLY A 84 0.83 -14.00 6.84
N PHE A 85 -0.29 -13.85 6.14
CA PHE A 85 -1.56 -13.35 6.66
C PHE A 85 -1.95 -13.93 8.04
N PHE A 86 -1.90 -15.25 8.19
CA PHE A 86 -2.21 -15.90 9.48
C PHE A 86 -1.11 -15.76 10.54
N ARG A 87 -0.06 -15.00 10.26
CA ARG A 87 1.05 -14.70 11.20
C ARG A 87 1.02 -13.26 11.71
N GLU A 88 -0.04 -12.54 11.49
CA GLU A 88 -0.29 -11.22 12.05
C GLU A 88 -0.71 -11.33 13.54
N THR A 89 0.18 -11.94 14.33
CA THR A 89 -0.02 -12.16 15.77
C THR A 89 0.12 -10.84 16.55
N LYS A 90 -0.42 -10.81 17.76
CA LYS A 90 -0.31 -9.65 18.67
C LYS A 90 1.12 -9.11 18.77
N ASP A 91 2.06 -9.95 19.11
CA ASP A 91 3.48 -9.56 19.28
C ASP A 91 4.04 -8.97 17.96
N MET A 92 3.61 -9.53 16.83
CA MET A 92 4.03 -9.04 15.51
C MET A 92 3.43 -7.67 15.21
N VAL A 93 2.15 -7.45 15.48
CA VAL A 93 1.48 -6.16 15.32
C VAL A 93 2.16 -5.10 16.19
N GLU A 94 2.39 -5.39 17.47
CA GLU A 94 3.09 -4.48 18.38
C GLU A 94 4.50 -4.15 17.87
N TYR A 95 5.24 -5.14 17.36
CA TYR A 95 6.56 -4.93 16.80
C TYR A 95 6.52 -4.06 15.53
N ARG A 96 5.55 -4.28 14.63
CA ARG A 96 5.40 -3.45 13.43
C ARG A 96 5.01 -2.01 13.75
N LEU A 97 4.18 -1.80 14.76
CA LEU A 97 3.87 -0.46 15.28
C LEU A 97 5.15 0.25 15.78
N GLN A 98 6.01 -0.44 16.52
CA GLN A 98 7.30 0.11 16.98
C GLN A 98 8.23 0.45 15.81
N GLU A 99 8.16 -0.27 14.70
CA GLU A 99 8.87 0.01 13.46
C GLU A 99 8.22 1.12 12.61
N GLY A 100 7.13 1.74 13.10
CA GLY A 100 6.45 2.86 12.47
C GLY A 100 5.41 2.49 11.41
N CYS A 101 5.07 1.20 11.27
CA CYS A 101 3.99 0.78 10.38
C CYS A 101 2.63 1.19 10.97
N SER A 102 1.72 1.65 10.12
CA SER A 102 0.36 2.01 10.51
C SER A 102 -0.67 1.04 9.97
N VAL A 103 -0.33 0.33 8.92
CA VAL A 103 -1.22 -0.59 8.19
C VAL A 103 -0.44 -1.80 7.69
N VAL A 104 -1.16 -2.86 7.35
CA VAL A 104 -0.66 -4.10 6.76
C VAL A 104 -1.39 -4.40 5.45
N GLU A 105 -0.65 -4.88 4.48
CA GLU A 105 -1.12 -5.39 3.17
C GLU A 105 -0.12 -6.42 2.64
N MET A 106 -0.29 -6.93 1.43
CA MET A 106 0.46 -8.09 1.00
C MET A 106 1.36 -7.88 -0.23
N GLU A 107 1.36 -6.69 -0.88
CA GLU A 107 1.95 -6.52 -2.21
C GLU A 107 2.93 -5.35 -2.37
N CYS A 108 2.79 -4.28 -1.61
CA CYS A 108 3.44 -2.98 -1.85
C CYS A 108 4.96 -3.10 -2.04
N SER A 109 5.65 -3.75 -1.12
CA SER A 109 7.11 -3.87 -1.20
C SER A 109 7.57 -4.71 -2.39
N ALA A 110 6.83 -5.77 -2.73
CA ALA A 110 7.13 -6.64 -3.86
C ALA A 110 6.92 -5.91 -5.20
N LEU A 111 5.81 -5.18 -5.33
CA LEU A 111 5.49 -4.42 -6.54
C LEU A 111 6.48 -3.27 -6.75
N ALA A 112 6.80 -2.52 -5.68
CA ALA A 112 7.80 -1.45 -5.73
C ALA A 112 9.19 -1.98 -6.12
N ALA A 113 9.60 -3.11 -5.55
CA ALA A 113 10.89 -3.72 -5.87
C ALA A 113 10.97 -4.20 -7.33
N CYS A 114 9.92 -4.84 -7.83
CA CYS A 114 9.82 -5.28 -9.21
C CYS A 114 9.90 -4.08 -10.17
N CYS A 115 9.10 -3.04 -9.96
CA CYS A 115 9.10 -1.84 -10.79
C CYS A 115 10.47 -1.15 -10.81
N ARG A 116 11.10 -0.96 -9.64
CA ARG A 116 12.43 -0.36 -9.55
C ARG A 116 13.48 -1.16 -10.30
N LYS A 117 13.50 -2.48 -10.16
CA LYS A 117 14.41 -3.37 -10.90
C LYS A 117 14.22 -3.29 -12.40
N ARG A 118 12.98 -3.10 -12.86
CA ARG A 118 12.59 -3.06 -14.28
C ARG A 118 12.60 -1.65 -14.88
N GLY A 119 12.92 -0.62 -14.10
CA GLY A 119 12.95 0.77 -14.57
C GLY A 119 11.56 1.35 -14.86
N ALA A 120 10.56 0.94 -14.08
CA ALA A 120 9.23 1.53 -14.05
C ALA A 120 9.01 2.29 -12.73
N GLN A 121 8.16 3.30 -12.75
CA GLN A 121 7.75 4.07 -11.57
C GLN A 121 6.52 3.44 -10.94
N PHE A 122 6.50 3.40 -9.61
CA PHE A 122 5.44 2.77 -8.84
C PHE A 122 4.91 3.66 -7.72
N GLY A 123 3.60 3.80 -7.65
CA GLY A 123 2.88 4.36 -6.51
C GLY A 123 1.71 3.48 -6.12
N GLN A 124 1.27 3.66 -4.88
CA GLN A 124 0.11 2.95 -4.36
C GLN A 124 -0.70 3.88 -3.47
N PHE A 125 -2.01 3.71 -3.48
CA PHE A 125 -2.85 4.17 -2.40
C PHE A 125 -3.73 3.03 -1.90
N LEU A 126 -4.09 3.13 -0.65
CA LEU A 126 -4.84 2.10 0.08
C LEU A 126 -6.13 2.71 0.61
N PHE A 127 -7.13 1.88 0.81
CA PHE A 127 -8.27 2.20 1.67
C PHE A 127 -8.33 1.22 2.84
N THR A 128 -8.67 1.73 4.01
CA THR A 128 -8.72 0.92 5.23
C THR A 128 -9.93 0.00 5.20
N ALA A 129 -9.70 -1.25 5.57
CA ALA A 129 -10.70 -2.30 5.64
C ALA A 129 -10.84 -2.79 7.09
N ASP A 130 -10.30 -3.94 7.40
CA ASP A 130 -10.31 -4.58 8.70
C ASP A 130 -9.38 -3.92 9.73
N SER A 131 -9.50 -4.30 10.99
CA SER A 131 -8.72 -3.70 12.08
C SER A 131 -8.06 -4.74 12.98
N LEU A 132 -6.75 -4.58 13.15
CA LEU A 132 -5.92 -5.25 14.14
C LEU A 132 -5.51 -4.29 15.28
N ALA A 133 -6.12 -3.10 15.35
CA ALA A 133 -5.81 -2.10 16.38
C ALA A 133 -6.09 -2.62 17.79
N ASN A 134 -7.14 -3.42 17.96
CA ASN A 134 -7.35 -4.21 19.16
C ASN A 134 -6.78 -5.63 18.95
N VAL A 135 -5.55 -5.84 19.38
CA VAL A 135 -4.84 -7.14 19.24
C VAL A 135 -5.49 -8.32 19.98
N HIS A 136 -6.52 -8.07 20.79
CA HIS A 136 -7.28 -9.11 21.50
C HIS A 136 -8.55 -9.52 20.77
N GLU A 137 -9.03 -8.68 19.82
CA GLU A 137 -10.28 -8.88 19.12
C GLU A 137 -10.13 -8.35 17.69
N TYR A 138 -9.99 -9.27 16.76
CA TYR A 138 -9.98 -8.92 15.34
C TYR A 138 -11.33 -8.37 14.92
N ASP A 139 -11.32 -7.21 14.29
CA ASP A 139 -12.51 -6.55 13.77
C ASP A 139 -12.48 -6.55 12.24
N GLU A 140 -13.30 -7.43 11.65
CA GLU A 140 -13.39 -7.55 10.18
C GLU A 140 -14.05 -6.34 9.52
N ARG A 141 -14.83 -5.54 10.29
CA ARG A 141 -15.62 -4.42 9.73
C ARG A 141 -16.43 -4.88 8.52
N ASP A 142 -16.67 -4.00 7.55
CA ASP A 142 -17.26 -4.33 6.24
C ASP A 142 -16.19 -4.52 5.14
N PHE A 143 -14.93 -4.78 5.50
CA PHE A 143 -13.80 -4.93 4.56
C PHE A 143 -13.63 -3.75 3.59
N GLY A 144 -13.96 -2.53 4.03
CA GLY A 144 -13.85 -1.34 3.20
C GLY A 144 -14.78 -1.33 1.99
N LYS A 145 -15.90 -2.03 2.06
CA LYS A 145 -16.83 -2.27 0.95
C LYS A 145 -17.23 -0.99 0.21
N ASP A 146 -17.47 0.09 0.96
CA ASP A 146 -17.91 1.36 0.39
C ASP A 146 -16.80 2.10 -0.40
N SER A 147 -15.54 1.66 -0.25
CA SER A 147 -14.39 2.28 -0.93
C SER A 147 -13.99 1.59 -2.23
N HIS A 148 -14.42 0.38 -2.52
CA HIS A 148 -13.94 -0.40 -3.68
C HIS A 148 -14.18 0.31 -5.01
N GLU A 149 -15.42 0.71 -5.29
CA GLU A 149 -15.75 1.39 -6.55
C GLU A 149 -15.08 2.76 -6.65
N LYS A 150 -15.14 3.53 -5.57
CA LYS A 150 -14.50 4.85 -5.49
C LYS A 150 -13.00 4.76 -5.69
N ALA A 151 -12.34 3.81 -5.07
CA ALA A 151 -10.91 3.60 -5.19
C ALA A 151 -10.50 3.23 -6.62
N LEU A 152 -11.28 2.39 -7.31
CA LEU A 152 -11.05 2.06 -8.72
C LEU A 152 -11.15 3.31 -9.61
N LEU A 153 -12.20 4.12 -9.45
CA LEU A 153 -12.40 5.34 -10.23
C LEU A 153 -11.28 6.36 -10.00
N LEU A 154 -10.86 6.55 -8.74
CA LEU A 154 -9.72 7.38 -8.38
C LEU A 154 -8.41 6.87 -9.01
N GLY A 155 -8.17 5.57 -8.98
CA GLY A 155 -7.02 4.97 -9.64
C GLY A 155 -6.95 5.29 -11.13
N LEU A 156 -8.08 5.21 -11.83
CA LEU A 156 -8.18 5.58 -13.25
C LEU A 156 -7.93 7.08 -13.48
N GLU A 157 -8.39 7.95 -12.60
CA GLU A 157 -8.14 9.38 -12.69
C GLU A 157 -6.65 9.71 -12.45
N ILE A 158 -6.05 9.11 -11.42
CA ILE A 158 -4.63 9.29 -11.11
C ILE A 158 -3.76 8.87 -12.30
N VAL A 159 -4.04 7.71 -12.90
CA VAL A 159 -3.28 7.24 -14.07
C VAL A 159 -3.37 8.21 -15.25
N LYS A 160 -4.52 8.85 -15.50
CA LYS A 160 -4.67 9.86 -16.53
C LYS A 160 -3.83 11.12 -16.26
N ASN A 161 -3.63 11.45 -14.99
CA ASN A 161 -2.81 12.60 -14.56
C ASN A 161 -1.32 12.25 -14.45
N PHE A 162 -0.98 10.97 -14.54
CA PHE A 162 0.38 10.44 -14.46
C PHE A 162 0.99 10.30 -15.87
N THR A 163 0.98 11.39 -16.62
CA THR A 163 1.49 11.45 -18.01
C THR A 163 2.97 11.80 -18.08
#